data_0aa1d8aeb2d3519397399729fac29845
#
_entry.id   0aa1d8aeb2d3519397399729fac29845
#
_cell.length_a   1.000
_cell.length_b   1.000
_cell.length_c   1.000
_cell.angle_alpha   90.00
_cell.angle_beta   90.00
_cell.angle_gamma   90.00
#
_symmetry.space_group_name_H-M   'P 1'
#
loop_
_entity.id
_entity.type
_entity.pdbx_description
1 polymer ?
#
loop_
_entity_poly.entity_id
_entity_poly.type
_entity_poly.pdbx_seq_one_letter_code
_entity_poly.pdbx_strand_id
1 'polypeptide(L)'
;MTTTTDHLRDGAAAAQRGDFAGALSGLQAGLQAAPGDPALLGLAALSALRLGQQELAVAYLRRQLAVTPDDRAARYNLATTLAGLGQIEEAGKLVFNFNGHAKLARLAGYLAQQAERPNAAIAAYREAVRLAGNDWESWNNLGNCCTEVGDTAGAIDAFENAINLAPEGGMAELFLNLCQALVTPENREKRLRTAEEAGRRFPGNHAVAIELGLAQAAAGQLDQAEATLRRAAAEEIEFGEARLELGLLLENTNRLDELDAHIAECEALGPRDELIFLKGWSLRRRERYADAAELAAQIPDTINPIRTAQLRAEIADRLGDSDEAFRQWTLMNEASLGAHPPQAGPNYRAMTVAATLAMQSPLAPVSVEPNLPRDPVFIVGSPRSGTTLLDTLLTAMPELQVFEEQPMLARVEGEFPDLARTFDPERVRAARRRYFELAEAIEGQTSGRRIVDKMPLHLTHMPVIQRLFPAAAIVLVERHPCDAVLSCFMANFMLNHAMRSYTRLDEAARTYDATFTNWGRARELLPLSVHRVRYERLVADLEGEMRALLEYLGLEWRTSVLDNQASAAARGAVRTASYAQIGQPLYTRAVGRWERYREQLAPVLPLLEPWIERLGYSG
;
A
#
# COMPACT_ATOMS: atom_id res chain seq x y z
N MET A 1 57.09 -11.02 -42.83
CA MET A 1 56.63 -10.50 -41.51
C MET A 1 55.14 -10.30 -41.61
N THR A 2 54.37 -11.00 -40.81
CA THR A 2 52.93 -10.82 -40.70
C THR A 2 52.63 -9.41 -40.17
N THR A 3 51.78 -8.66 -40.85
CA THR A 3 51.43 -7.28 -40.45
C THR A 3 50.41 -7.30 -39.31
N THR A 4 50.28 -6.21 -38.57
CA THR A 4 49.24 -6.03 -37.56
C THR A 4 47.83 -6.30 -38.14
N THR A 5 47.60 -5.88 -39.38
CA THR A 5 46.35 -6.11 -40.14
C THR A 5 46.13 -7.60 -40.37
N ASP A 6 47.15 -8.37 -40.65
CA ASP A 6 47.03 -9.82 -40.84
C ASP A 6 46.64 -10.53 -39.53
N HIS A 7 47.28 -10.17 -38.42
CA HIS A 7 46.94 -10.72 -37.08
C HIS A 7 45.48 -10.39 -36.70
N LEU A 8 45.00 -9.18 -37.02
CA LEU A 8 43.61 -8.80 -36.73
C LEU A 8 42.64 -9.61 -37.58
N ARG A 9 42.89 -9.72 -38.92
CA ARG A 9 42.03 -10.47 -39.86
C ARG A 9 41.98 -11.95 -39.45
N ASP A 10 43.15 -12.57 -39.20
CA ASP A 10 43.22 -13.99 -38.88
C ASP A 10 42.61 -14.31 -37.53
N GLY A 11 42.83 -13.43 -36.54
CA GLY A 11 42.18 -13.51 -35.25
C GLY A 11 40.64 -13.36 -35.33
N ALA A 12 40.15 -12.42 -36.13
CA ALA A 12 38.71 -12.26 -36.37
C ALA A 12 38.09 -13.50 -37.06
N ALA A 13 38.78 -14.04 -38.06
CA ALA A 13 38.35 -15.26 -38.74
C ALA A 13 38.36 -16.50 -37.80
N ALA A 14 39.30 -16.62 -36.91
CA ALA A 14 39.34 -17.68 -35.89
C ALA A 14 38.17 -17.53 -34.89
N ALA A 15 37.94 -16.32 -34.38
CA ALA A 15 36.83 -16.02 -33.48
C ALA A 15 35.45 -16.29 -34.12
N GLN A 16 35.26 -15.97 -35.42
CA GLN A 16 34.06 -16.28 -36.15
C GLN A 16 33.79 -17.79 -36.26
N ARG A 17 34.82 -18.61 -36.35
CA ARG A 17 34.72 -20.08 -36.33
C ARG A 17 34.56 -20.68 -34.93
N GLY A 18 34.54 -19.84 -33.87
CA GLY A 18 34.44 -20.29 -32.49
C GLY A 18 35.78 -20.71 -31.87
N ASP A 19 36.90 -20.61 -32.62
CA ASP A 19 38.25 -20.88 -32.12
C ASP A 19 38.80 -19.65 -31.37
N PHE A 20 38.26 -19.40 -30.17
CA PHE A 20 38.67 -18.25 -29.36
C PHE A 20 40.11 -18.42 -28.79
N ALA A 21 40.59 -19.65 -28.58
CA ALA A 21 41.94 -19.91 -28.12
C ALA A 21 42.97 -19.60 -29.21
N GLY A 22 42.73 -20.06 -30.44
CA GLY A 22 43.58 -19.73 -31.60
C GLY A 22 43.54 -18.23 -31.90
N ALA A 23 42.34 -17.61 -31.85
CA ALA A 23 42.17 -16.16 -31.98
C ALA A 23 43.00 -15.39 -30.97
N LEU A 24 42.90 -15.72 -29.67
CA LEU A 24 43.65 -15.06 -28.61
C LEU A 24 45.16 -15.17 -28.77
N SER A 25 45.65 -16.36 -29.09
CA SER A 25 47.10 -16.59 -29.34
C SER A 25 47.62 -15.74 -30.50
N GLY A 26 46.90 -15.73 -31.64
CA GLY A 26 47.28 -14.92 -32.81
C GLY A 26 47.26 -13.41 -32.55
N LEU A 27 46.25 -12.96 -31.79
CA LEU A 27 46.10 -11.55 -31.38
C LEU A 27 47.18 -11.12 -30.37
N GLN A 28 47.58 -12.01 -29.45
CA GLN A 28 48.70 -11.76 -28.54
C GLN A 28 50.03 -11.56 -29.29
N ALA A 29 50.29 -12.36 -30.34
CA ALA A 29 51.45 -12.16 -31.20
C ALA A 29 51.39 -10.80 -31.93
N GLY A 30 50.23 -10.38 -32.44
CA GLY A 30 50.03 -9.06 -32.99
C GLY A 30 50.25 -7.91 -31.98
N LEU A 31 49.82 -8.10 -30.76
CA LEU A 31 50.03 -7.13 -29.66
C LEU A 31 51.48 -7.00 -29.17
N GLN A 32 52.37 -7.96 -29.49
CA GLN A 32 53.79 -7.79 -29.27
C GLN A 32 54.42 -6.77 -30.24
N ALA A 33 53.91 -6.72 -31.48
CA ALA A 33 54.36 -5.76 -32.46
C ALA A 33 53.66 -4.38 -32.34
N ALA A 34 52.38 -4.37 -31.92
CA ALA A 34 51.57 -3.16 -31.75
C ALA A 34 50.84 -3.19 -30.38
N PRO A 35 51.52 -2.91 -29.27
CA PRO A 35 50.95 -3.08 -27.92
C PRO A 35 49.74 -2.21 -27.61
N GLY A 36 49.55 -1.11 -28.34
CA GLY A 36 48.47 -0.15 -28.14
C GLY A 36 47.38 -0.19 -29.25
N ASP A 37 47.37 -1.17 -30.14
CA ASP A 37 46.34 -1.25 -31.18
C ASP A 37 44.96 -1.54 -30.56
N PRO A 38 44.00 -0.61 -30.68
CA PRO A 38 42.68 -0.76 -30.01
C PRO A 38 41.86 -1.93 -30.57
N ALA A 39 41.99 -2.24 -31.87
CA ALA A 39 41.25 -3.31 -32.51
C ALA A 39 41.76 -4.69 -32.08
N LEU A 40 43.07 -4.86 -32.01
CA LEU A 40 43.68 -6.08 -31.43
C LEU A 40 43.33 -6.26 -29.95
N LEU A 41 43.39 -5.18 -29.16
CA LEU A 41 43.05 -5.21 -27.72
C LEU A 41 41.58 -5.58 -27.52
N GLY A 42 40.66 -4.98 -28.28
CA GLY A 42 39.24 -5.25 -28.18
C GLY A 42 38.86 -6.69 -28.55
N LEU A 43 39.44 -7.22 -29.64
CA LEU A 43 39.17 -8.59 -30.07
C LEU A 43 39.83 -9.63 -29.14
N ALA A 44 41.03 -9.34 -28.60
CA ALA A 44 41.67 -10.17 -27.58
C ALA A 44 40.83 -10.21 -26.29
N ALA A 45 40.31 -9.07 -25.85
CA ALA A 45 39.42 -9.01 -24.70
C ALA A 45 38.13 -9.85 -24.90
N LEU A 46 37.49 -9.72 -26.05
CA LEU A 46 36.30 -10.52 -26.37
C LEU A 46 36.61 -12.02 -26.44
N SER A 47 37.77 -12.40 -27.01
CA SER A 47 38.20 -13.80 -27.06
C SER A 47 38.47 -14.34 -25.66
N ALA A 48 39.15 -13.56 -24.80
CA ALA A 48 39.39 -13.91 -23.40
C ALA A 48 38.07 -14.08 -22.61
N LEU A 49 37.06 -13.19 -22.81
CA LEU A 49 35.75 -13.33 -22.19
C LEU A 49 35.05 -14.63 -22.60
N ARG A 50 35.11 -15.01 -23.88
CA ARG A 50 34.55 -16.26 -24.40
C ARG A 50 35.22 -17.51 -23.83
N LEU A 51 36.47 -17.40 -23.39
CA LEU A 51 37.23 -18.45 -22.75
C LEU A 51 37.10 -18.45 -21.21
N GLY A 52 36.27 -17.53 -20.63
CA GLY A 52 36.11 -17.39 -19.18
C GLY A 52 37.30 -16.73 -18.46
N GLN A 53 38.27 -16.16 -19.22
CA GLN A 53 39.49 -15.52 -18.70
C GLN A 53 39.20 -14.05 -18.37
N GLN A 54 38.37 -13.80 -17.36
CA GLN A 54 37.85 -12.47 -17.03
C GLN A 54 38.93 -11.47 -16.65
N GLU A 55 39.91 -11.84 -15.82
CA GLU A 55 40.99 -10.94 -15.41
C GLU A 55 41.85 -10.51 -16.60
N LEU A 56 42.11 -11.44 -17.54
CA LEU A 56 42.85 -11.14 -18.76
C LEU A 56 42.08 -10.19 -19.66
N ALA A 57 40.77 -10.39 -19.77
CA ALA A 57 39.89 -9.48 -20.52
C ALA A 57 39.88 -8.07 -19.92
N VAL A 58 39.79 -7.94 -18.58
CA VAL A 58 39.91 -6.66 -17.86
C VAL A 58 41.22 -5.96 -18.19
N ALA A 59 42.34 -6.71 -18.21
CA ALA A 59 43.66 -6.13 -18.55
C ALA A 59 43.69 -5.56 -19.98
N TYR A 60 43.12 -6.28 -20.95
CA TYR A 60 43.04 -5.79 -22.34
C TYR A 60 42.10 -4.60 -22.49
N LEU A 61 40.91 -4.63 -21.86
CA LEU A 61 39.95 -3.54 -21.93
C LEU A 61 40.46 -2.24 -21.26
N ARG A 62 41.18 -2.35 -20.14
CA ARG A 62 41.84 -1.19 -19.52
C ARG A 62 42.91 -0.58 -20.44
N ARG A 63 43.71 -1.41 -21.13
CA ARG A 63 44.68 -0.94 -22.13
C ARG A 63 43.99 -0.30 -23.32
N GLN A 64 42.88 -0.87 -23.80
CA GLN A 64 42.09 -0.28 -24.90
C GLN A 64 41.59 1.10 -24.52
N LEU A 65 40.96 1.26 -23.33
CA LEU A 65 40.44 2.54 -22.86
C LEU A 65 41.55 3.57 -22.55
N ALA A 66 42.76 3.14 -22.24
CA ALA A 66 43.91 4.04 -22.09
C ALA A 66 44.32 4.69 -23.43
N VAL A 67 44.07 4.00 -24.56
CA VAL A 67 44.35 4.52 -25.91
C VAL A 67 43.10 5.21 -26.51
N THR A 68 41.95 4.66 -26.26
CA THR A 68 40.64 5.16 -26.76
C THR A 68 39.65 5.41 -25.60
N PRO A 69 39.83 6.51 -24.84
CA PRO A 69 39.02 6.77 -23.64
C PRO A 69 37.50 6.88 -23.87
N ASP A 70 37.10 7.26 -25.09
CA ASP A 70 35.70 7.43 -25.49
C ASP A 70 35.08 6.17 -26.10
N ASP A 71 35.77 5.05 -26.12
CA ASP A 71 35.24 3.78 -26.64
C ASP A 71 34.16 3.24 -25.68
N ARG A 72 32.89 3.46 -26.08
CA ARG A 72 31.70 3.07 -25.31
C ARG A 72 31.56 1.56 -25.19
N ALA A 73 31.93 0.81 -26.23
CA ALA A 73 31.84 -0.65 -26.23
C ALA A 73 32.86 -1.25 -25.25
N ALA A 74 34.13 -0.78 -25.30
CA ALA A 74 35.16 -1.19 -24.37
C ALA A 74 34.78 -0.83 -22.93
N ARG A 75 34.23 0.36 -22.70
CA ARG A 75 33.76 0.81 -21.37
C ARG A 75 32.63 -0.07 -20.86
N TYR A 76 31.63 -0.39 -21.68
CA TYR A 76 30.54 -1.29 -21.34
C TYR A 76 31.05 -2.69 -20.98
N ASN A 77 31.92 -3.27 -21.84
CA ASN A 77 32.47 -4.60 -21.62
C ASN A 77 33.34 -4.65 -20.34
N LEU A 78 34.16 -3.62 -20.08
CA LEU A 78 34.96 -3.54 -18.86
C LEU A 78 34.08 -3.46 -17.62
N ALA A 79 33.11 -2.57 -17.62
CA ALA A 79 32.19 -2.40 -16.48
C ALA A 79 31.38 -3.68 -16.20
N THR A 80 30.86 -4.34 -17.25
CA THR A 80 30.12 -5.60 -17.11
C THR A 80 31.04 -6.72 -16.56
N THR A 81 32.29 -6.81 -17.04
CA THR A 81 33.24 -7.83 -16.57
C THR A 81 33.62 -7.60 -15.12
N LEU A 82 33.89 -6.35 -14.73
CA LEU A 82 34.19 -5.97 -13.34
C LEU A 82 33.00 -6.26 -12.42
N ALA A 83 31.78 -5.99 -12.87
CA ALA A 83 30.57 -6.33 -12.13
C ALA A 83 30.46 -7.85 -11.89
N GLY A 84 30.72 -8.66 -12.92
CA GLY A 84 30.76 -10.12 -12.81
C GLY A 84 31.83 -10.64 -11.85
N LEU A 85 32.92 -9.88 -11.65
CA LEU A 85 33.98 -10.16 -10.65
C LEU A 85 33.64 -9.58 -9.25
N GLY A 86 32.46 -9.01 -9.03
CA GLY A 86 32.07 -8.40 -7.77
C GLY A 86 32.67 -7.00 -7.50
N GLN A 87 33.37 -6.42 -8.48
CA GLN A 87 34.01 -5.10 -8.36
C GLN A 87 33.02 -3.98 -8.73
N ILE A 88 31.92 -3.92 -8.01
CA ILE A 88 30.76 -3.04 -8.33
C ILE A 88 31.11 -1.55 -8.31
N GLU A 89 31.92 -1.11 -7.32
CA GLU A 89 32.29 0.30 -7.23
C GLU A 89 33.17 0.77 -8.40
N GLU A 90 34.12 -0.06 -8.83
CA GLU A 90 34.99 0.27 -9.96
C GLU A 90 34.18 0.29 -11.27
N ALA A 91 33.34 -0.71 -11.46
CA ALA A 91 32.39 -0.74 -12.59
C ALA A 91 31.50 0.52 -12.63
N GLY A 92 30.99 0.94 -11.47
CA GLY A 92 30.14 2.14 -11.34
C GLY A 92 30.85 3.43 -11.76
N LYS A 93 32.13 3.59 -11.40
CA LYS A 93 32.95 4.74 -11.82
C LYS A 93 33.09 4.85 -13.34
N LEU A 94 33.18 3.72 -14.03
CA LEU A 94 33.30 3.69 -15.51
C LEU A 94 32.04 4.16 -16.23
N VAL A 95 30.86 3.94 -15.63
CA VAL A 95 29.57 4.23 -16.25
C VAL A 95 28.85 5.44 -15.64
N PHE A 96 29.47 6.13 -14.69
CA PHE A 96 28.89 7.29 -14.00
C PHE A 96 28.45 8.40 -14.96
N ASN A 97 29.19 8.58 -16.05
CA ASN A 97 28.83 9.50 -17.14
C ASN A 97 28.40 8.68 -18.36
N PHE A 98 27.11 8.55 -18.60
CA PHE A 98 26.53 7.68 -19.65
C PHE A 98 26.78 8.17 -21.08
N ASN A 99 27.22 9.42 -21.26
CA ASN A 99 27.51 10.06 -22.57
C ASN A 99 26.40 9.88 -23.61
N GLY A 100 25.12 9.90 -23.19
CA GLY A 100 23.96 9.70 -24.06
C GLY A 100 23.87 8.30 -24.67
N HIS A 101 24.33 7.25 -23.98
CA HIS A 101 24.30 5.87 -24.45
C HIS A 101 23.40 4.98 -23.56
N ALA A 102 22.26 4.51 -24.13
CA ALA A 102 21.22 3.78 -23.38
C ALA A 102 21.75 2.54 -22.61
N LYS A 103 22.59 1.72 -23.26
CA LYS A 103 23.14 0.52 -22.60
C LYS A 103 24.06 0.86 -21.41
N LEU A 104 24.83 1.94 -21.49
CA LEU A 104 25.63 2.41 -20.37
C LEU A 104 24.77 2.95 -19.23
N ALA A 105 23.71 3.69 -19.57
CA ALA A 105 22.75 4.18 -18.59
C ALA A 105 22.02 3.01 -17.87
N ARG A 106 21.60 1.98 -18.62
CA ARG A 106 20.99 0.77 -18.03
C ARG A 106 21.96 0.05 -17.09
N LEU A 107 23.22 -0.13 -17.52
CA LEU A 107 24.25 -0.75 -16.68
C LEU A 107 24.54 0.08 -15.42
N ALA A 108 24.56 1.40 -15.55
CA ALA A 108 24.71 2.29 -14.40
C ALA A 108 23.56 2.14 -13.39
N GLY A 109 22.32 2.00 -13.89
CA GLY A 109 21.15 1.70 -13.06
C GLY A 109 21.30 0.39 -12.29
N TYR A 110 21.67 -0.67 -13.00
CA TYR A 110 21.92 -1.98 -12.38
C TYR A 110 23.04 -1.93 -11.30
N LEU A 111 24.17 -1.28 -11.61
CA LEU A 111 25.27 -1.15 -10.66
C LEU A 111 24.91 -0.29 -9.44
N ALA A 112 24.07 0.74 -9.63
CA ALA A 112 23.56 1.54 -8.54
C ALA A 112 22.61 0.75 -7.63
N GLN A 113 21.78 -0.15 -8.19
CA GLN A 113 20.95 -1.07 -7.40
C GLN A 113 21.83 -2.04 -6.59
N GLN A 114 22.84 -2.67 -7.21
CA GLN A 114 23.76 -3.57 -6.50
C GLN A 114 24.54 -2.85 -5.38
N ALA A 115 24.70 -1.54 -5.49
CA ALA A 115 25.34 -0.69 -4.47
C ALA A 115 24.33 -0.08 -3.47
N GLU A 116 23.07 -0.54 -3.45
CA GLU A 116 21.99 -0.06 -2.58
C GLU A 116 21.77 1.46 -2.67
N ARG A 117 21.85 2.02 -3.90
CA ARG A 117 21.65 3.44 -4.19
C ARG A 117 20.43 3.66 -5.09
N PRO A 118 19.21 3.46 -4.59
CA PRO A 118 18.01 3.44 -5.42
C PRO A 118 17.74 4.75 -6.17
N ASN A 119 18.03 5.92 -5.56
CA ASN A 119 17.86 7.20 -6.23
C ASN A 119 18.82 7.39 -7.43
N ALA A 120 20.05 6.89 -7.33
CA ALA A 120 20.99 6.91 -8.43
C ALA A 120 20.55 5.92 -9.54
N ALA A 121 20.04 4.76 -9.15
CA ALA A 121 19.46 3.78 -10.08
C ALA A 121 18.28 4.35 -10.86
N ILE A 122 17.33 5.01 -10.18
CA ILE A 122 16.19 5.69 -10.79
C ILE A 122 16.66 6.72 -11.82
N ALA A 123 17.63 7.57 -11.48
CA ALA A 123 18.15 8.58 -12.41
C ALA A 123 18.77 7.93 -13.64
N ALA A 124 19.53 6.84 -13.48
CA ALA A 124 20.16 6.12 -14.57
C ALA A 124 19.15 5.38 -15.46
N TYR A 125 18.16 4.72 -14.89
CA TYR A 125 17.11 4.05 -15.66
C TYR A 125 16.19 5.05 -16.38
N ARG A 126 15.86 6.20 -15.77
CA ARG A 126 15.14 7.29 -16.46
C ARG A 126 15.90 7.76 -17.69
N GLU A 127 17.21 7.88 -17.59
CA GLU A 127 18.03 8.23 -18.77
C GLU A 127 18.07 7.09 -19.79
N ALA A 128 18.15 5.83 -19.37
CA ALA A 128 18.13 4.68 -20.27
C ALA A 128 16.83 4.65 -21.10
N VAL A 129 15.67 4.80 -20.46
CA VAL A 129 14.37 4.80 -21.15
C VAL A 129 14.15 6.06 -21.99
N ARG A 130 14.72 7.20 -21.60
CA ARG A 130 14.72 8.42 -22.42
C ARG A 130 15.50 8.24 -23.74
N LEU A 131 16.61 7.49 -23.68
CA LEU A 131 17.47 7.23 -24.84
C LEU A 131 16.98 6.06 -25.71
N ALA A 132 16.35 5.06 -25.10
CA ALA A 132 15.79 3.87 -25.73
C ALA A 132 14.41 3.58 -25.13
N GLY A 133 13.39 4.31 -25.60
CA GLY A 133 12.03 4.25 -25.06
C GLY A 133 11.35 2.88 -25.16
N ASN A 134 11.87 1.99 -26.02
CA ASN A 134 11.38 0.62 -26.20
C ASN A 134 12.11 -0.44 -25.36
N ASP A 135 13.00 -0.03 -24.43
CA ASP A 135 13.71 -0.94 -23.52
C ASP A 135 12.81 -1.29 -22.32
N TRP A 136 11.95 -2.29 -22.49
CA TRP A 136 11.01 -2.74 -21.44
C TRP A 136 11.72 -3.22 -20.18
N GLU A 137 12.94 -3.79 -20.27
CA GLU A 137 13.73 -4.22 -19.11
C GLU A 137 14.13 -3.02 -18.24
N SER A 138 14.56 -1.91 -18.89
CA SER A 138 14.87 -0.66 -18.15
C SER A 138 13.63 -0.05 -17.51
N TRP A 139 12.47 -0.13 -18.16
CA TRP A 139 11.21 0.30 -17.57
C TRP A 139 10.83 -0.55 -16.36
N ASN A 140 10.92 -1.88 -16.44
CA ASN A 140 10.65 -2.76 -15.30
C ASN A 140 11.60 -2.48 -14.10
N ASN A 141 12.89 -2.34 -14.38
CA ASN A 141 13.86 -2.06 -13.33
C ASN A 141 13.65 -0.66 -12.70
N LEU A 142 13.23 0.33 -13.51
CA LEU A 142 12.80 1.64 -13.00
C LEU A 142 11.62 1.49 -12.03
N GLY A 143 10.62 0.69 -12.41
CA GLY A 143 9.46 0.39 -11.57
C GLY A 143 9.86 -0.22 -10.22
N ASN A 144 10.76 -1.21 -10.23
CA ASN A 144 11.27 -1.83 -9.01
C ASN A 144 11.98 -0.80 -8.10
N CYS A 145 12.85 0.05 -8.66
CA CYS A 145 13.53 1.10 -7.90
C CYS A 145 12.56 2.15 -7.35
N CYS A 146 11.53 2.53 -8.11
CA CYS A 146 10.49 3.44 -7.66
C CYS A 146 9.69 2.83 -6.49
N THR A 147 9.38 1.53 -6.55
CA THR A 147 8.73 0.80 -5.46
C THR A 147 9.58 0.82 -4.19
N GLU A 148 10.88 0.58 -4.31
CA GLU A 148 11.82 0.58 -3.19
C GLU A 148 11.89 1.92 -2.45
N VAL A 149 11.77 3.05 -3.18
CA VAL A 149 11.76 4.39 -2.57
C VAL A 149 10.36 4.91 -2.25
N GLY A 150 9.31 4.12 -2.48
CA GLY A 150 7.92 4.50 -2.22
C GLY A 150 7.32 5.48 -3.25
N ASP A 151 7.95 5.65 -4.43
CA ASP A 151 7.36 6.39 -5.56
C ASP A 151 6.34 5.50 -6.30
N THR A 152 5.17 5.31 -5.67
CA THR A 152 4.11 4.44 -6.20
C THR A 152 3.65 4.88 -7.60
N ALA A 153 3.54 6.20 -7.83
CA ALA A 153 3.10 6.72 -9.13
C ALA A 153 4.13 6.42 -10.23
N GLY A 154 5.42 6.65 -9.93
CA GLY A 154 6.51 6.33 -10.83
C GLY A 154 6.64 4.82 -11.09
N ALA A 155 6.39 3.98 -10.07
CA ALA A 155 6.39 2.52 -10.23
C ALA A 155 5.27 2.05 -11.17
N ILE A 156 4.05 2.52 -10.98
CA ILE A 156 2.90 2.18 -11.82
C ILE A 156 3.16 2.59 -13.28
N ASP A 157 3.59 3.83 -13.52
CA ASP A 157 3.90 4.32 -14.88
C ASP A 157 4.97 3.45 -15.54
N ALA A 158 6.03 3.13 -14.81
CA ALA A 158 7.14 2.34 -15.31
C ALA A 158 6.72 0.89 -15.67
N PHE A 159 5.96 0.22 -14.80
CA PHE A 159 5.48 -1.14 -15.06
C PHE A 159 4.46 -1.19 -16.21
N GLU A 160 3.57 -0.20 -16.33
CA GLU A 160 2.65 -0.11 -17.49
C GLU A 160 3.40 0.03 -18.80
N ASN A 161 4.44 0.88 -18.85
CA ASN A 161 5.31 0.99 -20.01
C ASN A 161 6.05 -0.32 -20.31
N ALA A 162 6.57 -1.00 -19.28
CA ALA A 162 7.22 -2.30 -19.46
C ALA A 162 6.27 -3.35 -20.07
N ILE A 163 5.02 -3.46 -19.56
CA ILE A 163 4.01 -4.39 -20.08
C ILE A 163 3.65 -4.08 -21.54
N ASN A 164 3.47 -2.79 -21.86
CA ASN A 164 3.10 -2.37 -23.22
C ASN A 164 4.21 -2.60 -24.26
N LEU A 165 5.47 -2.63 -23.82
CA LEU A 165 6.65 -2.76 -24.70
C LEU A 165 7.21 -4.19 -24.71
N ALA A 166 6.83 -5.03 -23.77
CA ALA A 166 7.31 -6.41 -23.69
C ALA A 166 6.88 -7.21 -24.94
N PRO A 167 7.70 -8.20 -25.40
CA PRO A 167 7.37 -9.04 -26.53
C PRO A 167 6.01 -9.74 -26.39
N GLU A 168 5.40 -10.11 -27.52
CA GLU A 168 4.18 -10.95 -27.52
C GLU A 168 4.43 -12.24 -26.74
N GLY A 169 3.56 -12.52 -25.76
CA GLY A 169 3.75 -13.59 -24.80
C GLY A 169 4.22 -13.09 -23.42
N GLY A 170 4.84 -11.91 -23.35
CA GLY A 170 5.17 -11.18 -22.13
C GLY A 170 5.79 -12.02 -21.01
N MET A 171 5.94 -11.41 -19.86
CA MET A 171 6.35 -12.10 -18.63
C MET A 171 5.29 -11.87 -17.55
N ALA A 172 4.84 -12.93 -16.92
CA ALA A 172 3.86 -12.87 -15.82
C ALA A 172 4.33 -11.93 -14.70
N GLU A 173 5.65 -11.90 -14.45
CA GLU A 173 6.28 -11.06 -13.43
C GLU A 173 6.01 -9.56 -13.62
N LEU A 174 5.89 -9.06 -14.86
CA LEU A 174 5.56 -7.65 -15.12
C LEU A 174 4.19 -7.29 -14.57
N PHE A 175 3.21 -8.18 -14.77
CA PHE A 175 1.86 -8.01 -14.25
C PHE A 175 1.82 -8.13 -12.74
N LEU A 176 2.55 -9.08 -12.16
CA LEU A 176 2.65 -9.25 -10.72
C LEU A 176 3.28 -8.02 -10.05
N ASN A 177 4.36 -7.48 -10.62
CA ASN A 177 5.00 -6.26 -10.15
C ASN A 177 4.03 -5.07 -10.20
N LEU A 178 3.27 -4.91 -11.29
CA LEU A 178 2.24 -3.88 -11.39
C LEU A 178 1.14 -4.08 -10.36
N CYS A 179 0.64 -5.30 -10.18
CA CYS A 179 -0.37 -5.60 -9.17
C CYS A 179 0.12 -5.26 -7.76
N GLN A 180 1.37 -5.56 -7.44
CA GLN A 180 1.98 -5.20 -6.17
C GLN A 180 2.07 -3.69 -5.97
N ALA A 181 2.45 -2.93 -7.00
CA ALA A 181 2.46 -1.46 -6.94
C ALA A 181 1.04 -0.86 -6.80
N LEU A 182 0.01 -1.60 -7.23
CA LEU A 182 -1.40 -1.22 -7.14
C LEU A 182 -2.09 -1.64 -5.82
N VAL A 183 -1.36 -2.17 -4.84
CA VAL A 183 -1.91 -2.59 -3.52
C VAL A 183 -2.23 -1.35 -2.68
N THR A 184 -3.19 -0.55 -3.14
CA THR A 184 -3.75 0.57 -2.38
C THR A 184 -5.27 0.63 -2.58
N PRO A 185 -6.05 1.18 -1.64
CA PRO A 185 -7.50 1.27 -1.77
C PRO A 185 -7.93 2.01 -3.05
N GLU A 186 -7.20 3.05 -3.44
CA GLU A 186 -7.50 3.89 -4.60
C GLU A 186 -7.30 3.16 -5.92
N ASN A 187 -6.38 2.20 -5.96
CA ASN A 187 -6.01 1.45 -7.16
C ASN A 187 -6.69 0.08 -7.28
N ARG A 188 -7.58 -0.27 -6.37
CA ARG A 188 -8.25 -1.58 -6.27
C ARG A 188 -8.83 -2.08 -7.59
N GLU A 189 -9.59 -1.24 -8.28
CA GLU A 189 -10.19 -1.61 -9.57
C GLU A 189 -9.14 -1.81 -10.67
N LYS A 190 -8.09 -0.98 -10.67
CA LYS A 190 -6.99 -1.11 -11.62
C LYS A 190 -6.21 -2.40 -11.37
N ARG A 191 -5.94 -2.73 -10.10
CA ARG A 191 -5.31 -4.00 -9.71
C ARG A 191 -6.11 -5.20 -10.18
N LEU A 192 -7.45 -5.19 -9.96
CA LEU A 192 -8.32 -6.27 -10.42
C LEU A 192 -8.24 -6.45 -11.94
N ARG A 193 -8.40 -5.37 -12.72
CA ARG A 193 -8.30 -5.46 -14.19
C ARG A 193 -6.93 -5.97 -14.65
N THR A 194 -5.85 -5.54 -14.01
CA THR A 194 -4.48 -6.01 -14.30
C THR A 194 -4.33 -7.49 -14.01
N ALA A 195 -4.83 -7.96 -12.86
CA ALA A 195 -4.78 -9.38 -12.48
C ALA A 195 -5.65 -10.25 -13.40
N GLU A 196 -6.85 -9.79 -13.79
CA GLU A 196 -7.71 -10.46 -14.76
C GLU A 196 -7.05 -10.58 -16.13
N GLU A 197 -6.35 -9.53 -16.59
CA GLU A 197 -5.60 -9.59 -17.84
C GLU A 197 -4.43 -10.56 -17.75
N ALA A 198 -3.68 -10.56 -16.65
CA ALA A 198 -2.64 -11.53 -16.37
C ALA A 198 -3.19 -12.97 -16.39
N GLY A 199 -4.32 -13.22 -15.75
CA GLY A 199 -4.98 -14.52 -15.74
C GLY A 199 -5.40 -15.01 -17.13
N ARG A 200 -5.82 -14.11 -18.02
CA ARG A 200 -6.13 -14.45 -19.41
C ARG A 200 -4.88 -14.77 -20.22
N ARG A 201 -3.76 -14.04 -20.01
CA ARG A 201 -2.50 -14.22 -20.76
C ARG A 201 -1.69 -15.41 -20.26
N PHE A 202 -1.76 -15.72 -18.96
CA PHE A 202 -0.96 -16.76 -18.31
C PHE A 202 -1.83 -17.74 -17.50
N PRO A 203 -2.78 -18.45 -18.12
CA PRO A 203 -3.81 -19.24 -17.43
C PRO A 203 -3.26 -20.40 -16.59
N GLY A 204 -2.00 -20.84 -16.82
CA GLY A 204 -1.33 -21.88 -16.06
C GLY A 204 -0.30 -21.36 -15.06
N ASN A 205 -0.20 -20.03 -14.86
CA ASN A 205 0.74 -19.49 -13.91
C ASN A 205 0.12 -19.40 -12.52
N HIS A 206 0.69 -20.18 -11.58
CA HIS A 206 0.19 -20.31 -10.21
C HIS A 206 0.20 -18.98 -9.44
N ALA A 207 1.30 -18.21 -9.52
CA ALA A 207 1.41 -16.91 -8.84
C ALA A 207 0.37 -15.90 -9.37
N VAL A 208 0.09 -15.92 -10.69
CA VAL A 208 -0.97 -15.10 -11.30
C VAL A 208 -2.35 -15.52 -10.79
N ALA A 209 -2.61 -16.81 -10.62
CA ALA A 209 -3.89 -17.28 -10.08
C ALA A 209 -4.10 -16.82 -8.63
N ILE A 210 -3.06 -16.88 -7.79
CA ILE A 210 -3.11 -16.36 -6.42
C ILE A 210 -3.36 -14.85 -6.42
N GLU A 211 -2.57 -14.08 -7.19
CA GLU A 211 -2.74 -12.62 -7.28
C GLU A 211 -4.15 -12.23 -7.77
N LEU A 212 -4.71 -12.98 -8.72
CA LEU A 212 -6.09 -12.76 -9.16
C LEU A 212 -7.08 -12.97 -8.02
N GLY A 213 -6.93 -14.04 -7.23
CA GLY A 213 -7.76 -14.27 -6.05
C GLY A 213 -7.66 -13.16 -5.02
N LEU A 214 -6.44 -12.68 -4.75
CA LEU A 214 -6.20 -11.55 -3.83
C LEU A 214 -6.81 -10.23 -4.36
N ALA A 215 -6.67 -9.95 -5.65
CA ALA A 215 -7.25 -8.77 -6.28
C ALA A 215 -8.80 -8.79 -6.27
N GLN A 216 -9.40 -9.97 -6.52
CA GLN A 216 -10.85 -10.20 -6.41
C GLN A 216 -11.33 -9.98 -4.97
N ALA A 217 -10.62 -10.52 -3.97
CA ALA A 217 -10.96 -10.32 -2.56
C ALA A 217 -10.89 -8.83 -2.17
N ALA A 218 -9.84 -8.13 -2.59
CA ALA A 218 -9.68 -6.70 -2.36
C ALA A 218 -10.78 -5.86 -3.03
N ALA A 219 -11.31 -6.31 -4.18
CA ALA A 219 -12.41 -5.68 -4.88
C ALA A 219 -13.80 -6.02 -4.27
N GLY A 220 -13.86 -6.93 -3.30
CA GLY A 220 -15.11 -7.38 -2.67
C GLY A 220 -15.82 -8.52 -3.43
N GLN A 221 -15.18 -9.10 -4.44
CA GLN A 221 -15.69 -10.24 -5.21
C GLN A 221 -15.37 -11.56 -4.50
N LEU A 222 -15.90 -11.74 -3.28
CA LEU A 222 -15.46 -12.79 -2.35
C LEU A 222 -15.68 -14.20 -2.88
N ASP A 223 -16.84 -14.47 -3.53
CA ASP A 223 -17.14 -15.79 -4.09
C ASP A 223 -16.17 -16.15 -5.24
N GLN A 224 -15.82 -15.16 -6.06
CA GLN A 224 -14.87 -15.37 -7.16
C GLN A 224 -13.45 -15.56 -6.62
N ALA A 225 -13.05 -14.77 -5.62
CA ALA A 225 -11.77 -14.90 -4.93
C ALA A 225 -11.59 -16.30 -4.34
N GLU A 226 -12.61 -16.79 -3.64
CA GLU A 226 -12.61 -18.14 -3.06
C GLU A 226 -12.49 -19.22 -4.14
N ALA A 227 -13.32 -19.15 -5.19
CA ALA A 227 -13.27 -20.12 -6.28
C ALA A 227 -11.90 -20.15 -6.97
N THR A 228 -11.28 -18.97 -7.14
CA THR A 228 -9.95 -18.84 -7.73
C THR A 228 -8.87 -19.43 -6.84
N LEU A 229 -8.88 -19.09 -5.53
CA LEU A 229 -7.92 -19.63 -4.57
C LEU A 229 -8.09 -21.12 -4.32
N ARG A 230 -9.32 -21.65 -4.26
CA ARG A 230 -9.56 -23.11 -4.15
C ARG A 230 -9.00 -23.87 -5.35
N ARG A 231 -9.16 -23.34 -6.56
CA ARG A 231 -8.58 -23.96 -7.76
C ARG A 231 -7.05 -23.94 -7.72
N ALA A 232 -6.43 -22.81 -7.35
CA ALA A 232 -4.98 -22.73 -7.19
C ALA A 232 -4.48 -23.68 -6.10
N ALA A 233 -5.16 -23.75 -4.94
CA ALA A 233 -4.83 -24.65 -3.84
C ALA A 233 -4.92 -26.13 -4.23
N ALA A 234 -5.83 -26.50 -5.14
CA ALA A 234 -5.95 -27.88 -5.62
C ALA A 234 -4.75 -28.33 -6.48
N GLU A 235 -4.00 -27.40 -7.07
CA GLU A 235 -2.78 -27.67 -7.83
C GLU A 235 -1.54 -27.83 -6.93
N GLU A 236 -1.61 -27.44 -5.66
CA GLU A 236 -0.53 -27.55 -4.70
C GLU A 236 -0.45 -28.98 -4.13
N ILE A 237 0.68 -29.66 -4.34
CA ILE A 237 0.94 -31.01 -3.81
C ILE A 237 1.18 -30.98 -2.29
N GLU A 238 1.79 -29.90 -1.81
CA GLU A 238 2.06 -29.62 -0.40
C GLU A 238 1.26 -28.39 0.05
N PHE A 239 1.38 -28.02 1.32
CA PHE A 239 0.82 -26.75 1.79
C PHE A 239 1.60 -25.58 1.16
N GLY A 240 0.92 -24.75 0.40
CA GLY A 240 1.49 -23.61 -0.31
C GLY A 240 0.73 -22.31 -0.07
N GLU A 241 1.09 -21.28 -0.84
CA GLU A 241 0.58 -19.91 -0.69
C GLU A 241 -0.93 -19.83 -0.95
N ALA A 242 -1.47 -20.54 -1.95
CA ALA A 242 -2.90 -20.50 -2.24
C ALA A 242 -3.75 -21.04 -1.08
N ARG A 243 -3.27 -22.08 -0.38
CA ARG A 243 -3.94 -22.63 0.81
C ARG A 243 -3.89 -21.66 1.98
N LEU A 244 -2.76 -20.98 2.17
CA LEU A 244 -2.62 -19.95 3.19
C LEU A 244 -3.60 -18.79 2.93
N GLU A 245 -3.64 -18.28 1.71
CA GLU A 245 -4.49 -17.14 1.34
C GLU A 245 -5.98 -17.50 1.38
N LEU A 246 -6.34 -18.73 1.03
CA LEU A 246 -7.70 -19.24 1.22
C LEU A 246 -8.09 -19.28 2.70
N GLY A 247 -7.20 -19.79 3.57
CA GLY A 247 -7.43 -19.78 5.02
C GLY A 247 -7.59 -18.38 5.58
N LEU A 248 -6.77 -17.42 5.13
CA LEU A 248 -6.87 -16.00 5.51
C LEU A 248 -8.17 -15.37 4.99
N LEU A 249 -8.62 -15.72 3.79
CA LEU A 249 -9.91 -15.25 3.25
C LEU A 249 -11.07 -15.73 4.12
N LEU A 250 -11.09 -17.01 4.51
CA LEU A 250 -12.11 -17.59 5.38
C LEU A 250 -12.11 -16.92 6.77
N GLU A 251 -10.92 -16.66 7.34
CA GLU A 251 -10.77 -15.93 8.62
C GLU A 251 -11.33 -14.51 8.50
N ASN A 252 -10.92 -13.77 7.47
CA ASN A 252 -11.32 -12.37 7.28
C ASN A 252 -12.83 -12.21 6.99
N THR A 253 -13.47 -13.23 6.43
CA THR A 253 -14.92 -13.27 6.17
C THR A 253 -15.73 -13.89 7.30
N ASN A 254 -15.11 -14.19 8.45
CA ASN A 254 -15.73 -14.76 9.65
C ASN A 254 -16.36 -16.15 9.41
N ARG A 255 -15.85 -16.92 8.47
CA ARG A 255 -16.31 -18.28 8.12
C ARG A 255 -15.50 -19.33 8.89
N LEU A 256 -15.60 -19.30 10.21
CA LEU A 256 -14.69 -20.03 11.09
C LEU A 256 -14.84 -21.56 11.01
N ASP A 257 -16.05 -22.07 10.77
CA ASP A 257 -16.26 -23.53 10.62
C ASP A 257 -15.62 -24.05 9.34
N GLU A 258 -15.66 -23.26 8.27
CA GLU A 258 -15.00 -23.60 7.02
C GLU A 258 -13.48 -23.43 7.10
N LEU A 259 -13.00 -22.45 7.88
CA LEU A 259 -11.58 -22.33 8.20
C LEU A 259 -11.08 -23.58 8.94
N ASP A 260 -11.82 -24.06 9.95
CA ASP A 260 -11.44 -25.25 10.70
C ASP A 260 -11.44 -26.50 9.81
N ALA A 261 -12.42 -26.64 8.90
CA ALA A 261 -12.45 -27.71 7.91
C ALA A 261 -11.25 -27.63 6.94
N HIS A 262 -10.94 -26.44 6.45
CA HIS A 262 -9.78 -26.21 5.58
C HIS A 262 -8.44 -26.52 6.29
N ILE A 263 -8.30 -26.14 7.55
CA ILE A 263 -7.15 -26.50 8.39
C ILE A 263 -7.03 -28.03 8.51
N ALA A 264 -8.13 -28.73 8.78
CA ALA A 264 -8.13 -30.19 8.91
C ALA A 264 -7.73 -30.91 7.60
N GLU A 265 -8.17 -30.39 6.44
CA GLU A 265 -7.72 -30.87 5.12
C GLU A 265 -6.21 -30.67 4.94
N CYS A 266 -5.69 -29.50 5.34
CA CYS A 266 -4.27 -29.18 5.22
C CYS A 266 -3.38 -30.01 6.15
N GLU A 267 -3.88 -30.46 7.30
CA GLU A 267 -3.14 -31.33 8.23
C GLU A 267 -2.71 -32.66 7.58
N ALA A 268 -3.51 -33.16 6.65
CA ALA A 268 -3.19 -34.38 5.91
C ALA A 268 -1.95 -34.23 4.98
N LEU A 269 -1.54 -33.00 4.68
CA LEU A 269 -0.37 -32.69 3.86
C LEU A 269 0.95 -32.63 4.65
N GLY A 270 0.86 -32.75 5.99
CA GLY A 270 2.00 -32.71 6.89
C GLY A 270 2.17 -31.36 7.63
N PRO A 271 3.07 -31.33 8.61
CA PRO A 271 3.29 -30.14 9.43
C PRO A 271 3.96 -29.02 8.64
N ARG A 272 3.44 -27.79 8.82
CA ARG A 272 4.00 -26.54 8.24
C ARG A 272 3.78 -25.39 9.22
N ASP A 273 4.71 -24.46 9.25
CA ASP A 273 4.63 -23.30 10.13
C ASP A 273 3.44 -22.39 9.78
N GLU A 274 3.12 -22.27 8.49
CA GLU A 274 1.95 -21.52 8.01
C GLU A 274 0.63 -22.16 8.46
N LEU A 275 0.60 -23.48 8.62
CA LEU A 275 -0.57 -24.17 9.17
C LEU A 275 -0.72 -23.91 10.68
N ILE A 276 0.40 -23.86 11.43
CA ILE A 276 0.39 -23.45 12.85
C ILE A 276 -0.14 -22.01 12.97
N PHE A 277 0.27 -21.12 12.06
CA PHE A 277 -0.22 -19.75 12.01
C PHE A 277 -1.75 -19.70 11.78
N LEU A 278 -2.31 -20.41 10.81
CA LEU A 278 -3.77 -20.46 10.60
C LEU A 278 -4.52 -21.03 11.80
N LYS A 279 -4.01 -22.08 12.42
CA LYS A 279 -4.58 -22.66 13.66
C LYS A 279 -4.58 -21.65 14.81
N GLY A 280 -3.49 -20.92 14.99
CA GLY A 280 -3.39 -19.85 15.99
C GLY A 280 -4.49 -18.81 15.80
N TRP A 281 -4.73 -18.39 14.55
CA TRP A 281 -5.82 -17.46 14.22
C TRP A 281 -7.20 -18.05 14.47
N SER A 282 -7.46 -19.31 14.07
CA SER A 282 -8.74 -19.99 14.35
C SER A 282 -9.02 -20.07 15.85
N LEU A 283 -8.06 -20.54 16.66
CA LEU A 283 -8.20 -20.61 18.11
C LEU A 283 -8.43 -19.25 18.75
N ARG A 284 -7.70 -18.21 18.30
CA ARG A 284 -7.91 -16.83 18.77
C ARG A 284 -9.33 -16.35 18.43
N ARG A 285 -9.84 -16.64 17.25
CA ARG A 285 -11.20 -16.27 16.84
C ARG A 285 -12.27 -17.02 17.62
N ARG A 286 -11.97 -18.25 18.03
CA ARG A 286 -12.81 -19.09 18.92
C ARG A 286 -12.65 -18.74 20.40
N GLU A 287 -11.93 -17.66 20.73
CA GLU A 287 -11.65 -17.17 22.10
C GLU A 287 -10.90 -18.19 22.98
N ARG A 288 -10.22 -19.17 22.37
CA ARG A 288 -9.36 -20.16 23.04
C ARG A 288 -7.95 -19.60 23.23
N TYR A 289 -7.83 -18.54 24.02
CA TYR A 289 -6.60 -17.73 24.06
C TYR A 289 -5.39 -18.46 24.66
N ALA A 290 -5.58 -19.34 25.63
CA ALA A 290 -4.49 -20.13 26.20
C ALA A 290 -3.90 -21.10 25.16
N ASP A 291 -4.75 -21.86 24.45
CA ASP A 291 -4.31 -22.77 23.41
C ASP A 291 -3.68 -22.00 22.21
N ALA A 292 -4.26 -20.84 21.89
CA ALA A 292 -3.71 -19.99 20.83
C ALA A 292 -2.32 -19.45 21.21
N ALA A 293 -2.05 -19.14 22.49
CA ALA A 293 -0.75 -18.69 22.96
C ALA A 293 0.33 -19.76 22.80
N GLU A 294 0.01 -21.03 23.13
CA GLU A 294 0.94 -22.15 22.96
C GLU A 294 1.34 -22.36 21.50
N LEU A 295 0.39 -22.21 20.56
CA LEU A 295 0.69 -22.30 19.12
C LEU A 295 1.41 -21.07 18.61
N ALA A 296 0.99 -19.87 19.02
CA ALA A 296 1.60 -18.61 18.57
C ALA A 296 3.08 -18.50 18.95
N ALA A 297 3.49 -19.12 20.08
CA ALA A 297 4.88 -19.19 20.48
C ALA A 297 5.76 -20.05 19.54
N GLN A 298 5.16 -20.98 18.78
CA GLN A 298 5.85 -21.87 17.86
C GLN A 298 5.97 -21.28 16.44
N ILE A 299 5.23 -20.22 16.12
CA ILE A 299 5.26 -19.59 14.79
C ILE A 299 6.58 -18.83 14.63
N PRO A 300 7.41 -19.13 13.60
CA PRO A 300 8.59 -18.32 13.30
C PRO A 300 8.23 -16.87 12.96
N ASP A 301 9.08 -15.92 13.35
CA ASP A 301 8.87 -14.49 13.06
C ASP A 301 8.92 -14.15 11.55
N THR A 302 9.41 -15.09 10.72
CA THR A 302 9.42 -14.98 9.27
C THR A 302 8.08 -15.27 8.61
N ILE A 303 7.18 -15.97 9.31
CA ILE A 303 5.85 -16.31 8.79
C ILE A 303 4.90 -15.13 9.02
N ASN A 304 4.58 -14.43 7.93
CA ASN A 304 3.68 -13.28 7.91
C ASN A 304 3.89 -12.35 9.13
N PRO A 305 5.07 -11.68 9.25
CA PRO A 305 5.54 -11.06 10.48
C PRO A 305 4.55 -10.05 11.07
N ILE A 306 3.85 -9.30 10.21
CA ILE A 306 2.84 -8.32 10.63
C ILE A 306 1.67 -9.03 11.32
N ARG A 307 1.10 -10.06 10.70
CA ARG A 307 -0.07 -10.76 11.26
C ARG A 307 0.30 -11.70 12.40
N THR A 308 1.51 -12.22 12.44
CA THR A 308 2.00 -13.02 13.57
C THR A 308 2.19 -12.16 14.82
N ALA A 309 2.78 -10.98 14.68
CA ALA A 309 2.87 -10.02 15.78
C ALA A 309 1.46 -9.54 16.23
N GLN A 310 0.55 -9.27 15.28
CA GLN A 310 -0.85 -8.96 15.60
C GLN A 310 -1.52 -10.08 16.41
N LEU A 311 -1.38 -11.33 15.97
CA LEU A 311 -1.96 -12.49 16.66
C LEU A 311 -1.47 -12.58 18.10
N ARG A 312 -0.15 -12.51 18.31
CA ARG A 312 0.47 -12.55 19.64
C ARG A 312 0.01 -11.39 20.51
N ALA A 313 -0.07 -10.18 19.97
CA ALA A 313 -0.54 -9.01 20.68
C ALA A 313 -2.00 -9.15 21.15
N GLU A 314 -2.88 -9.61 20.25
CA GLU A 314 -4.28 -9.79 20.57
C GLU A 314 -4.51 -10.90 21.61
N ILE A 315 -3.72 -11.98 21.57
CA ILE A 315 -3.75 -13.04 22.57
C ILE A 315 -3.28 -12.52 23.94
N ALA A 316 -2.13 -11.83 23.98
CA ALA A 316 -1.57 -11.27 25.20
C ALA A 316 -2.53 -10.26 25.87
N ASP A 317 -3.17 -9.37 25.07
CA ASP A 317 -4.20 -8.44 25.60
C ASP A 317 -5.38 -9.18 26.24
N ARG A 318 -5.80 -10.31 25.66
CA ARG A 318 -6.92 -11.09 26.20
C ARG A 318 -6.55 -11.90 27.42
N LEU A 319 -5.30 -12.28 27.56
CA LEU A 319 -4.75 -12.93 28.75
C LEU A 319 -4.38 -11.93 29.85
N GLY A 320 -4.46 -10.62 29.58
CA GLY A 320 -4.20 -9.55 30.54
C GLY A 320 -2.73 -9.12 30.64
N ASP A 321 -1.88 -9.61 29.74
CA ASP A 321 -0.47 -9.21 29.66
C ASP A 321 -0.33 -7.96 28.78
N SER A 322 -0.49 -6.79 29.40
CA SER A 322 -0.45 -5.50 28.70
C SER A 322 0.93 -5.16 28.14
N ASP A 323 2.00 -5.56 28.81
CA ASP A 323 3.37 -5.28 28.40
C ASP A 323 3.73 -6.07 27.13
N GLU A 324 3.46 -7.37 27.15
CA GLU A 324 3.69 -8.22 25.99
C GLU A 324 2.80 -7.80 24.80
N ALA A 325 1.52 -7.51 25.06
CA ALA A 325 0.61 -7.03 24.03
C ALA A 325 1.15 -5.75 23.37
N PHE A 326 1.59 -4.77 24.16
CA PHE A 326 2.12 -3.51 23.65
C PHE A 326 3.42 -3.72 22.87
N ARG A 327 4.30 -4.58 23.36
CA ARG A 327 5.53 -4.97 22.66
C ARG A 327 5.23 -5.58 21.27
N GLN A 328 4.27 -6.49 21.20
CA GLN A 328 3.90 -7.15 19.95
C GLN A 328 3.22 -6.20 18.96
N TRP A 329 2.36 -5.25 19.40
CA TRP A 329 1.85 -4.20 18.50
C TRP A 329 2.95 -3.29 17.99
N THR A 330 3.98 -3.00 18.80
CA THR A 330 5.14 -2.25 18.35
C THR A 330 5.85 -2.99 17.21
N LEU A 331 6.13 -4.29 17.39
CA LEU A 331 6.73 -5.14 16.36
C LEU A 331 5.87 -5.23 15.08
N MET A 332 4.54 -5.36 15.22
CA MET A 332 3.60 -5.34 14.10
C MET A 332 3.75 -4.05 13.29
N ASN A 333 3.77 -2.91 13.96
CA ASN A 333 3.89 -1.61 13.31
C ASN A 333 5.28 -1.40 12.68
N GLU A 334 6.36 -1.84 13.31
CA GLU A 334 7.71 -1.80 12.77
C GLU A 334 7.83 -2.67 11.51
N ALA A 335 7.30 -3.90 11.55
CA ALA A 335 7.25 -4.77 10.39
C ALA A 335 6.44 -4.15 9.24
N SER A 336 5.30 -3.52 9.56
CA SER A 336 4.48 -2.83 8.57
C SER A 336 5.20 -1.63 7.95
N LEU A 337 5.93 -0.85 8.74
CA LEU A 337 6.74 0.28 8.25
C LEU A 337 7.90 -0.21 7.38
N GLY A 338 8.53 -1.33 7.73
CA GLY A 338 9.60 -1.96 6.93
C GLY A 338 9.11 -2.46 5.57
N ALA A 339 7.90 -3.03 5.53
CA ALA A 339 7.29 -3.52 4.29
C ALA A 339 6.78 -2.41 3.36
N HIS A 340 6.57 -1.20 3.89
CA HIS A 340 6.01 -0.07 3.14
C HIS A 340 6.91 1.15 3.29
N PRO A 341 7.76 1.49 2.29
CA PRO A 341 8.63 2.66 2.35
C PRO A 341 7.85 3.96 2.53
N PRO A 342 8.45 5.01 3.14
CA PRO A 342 7.79 6.30 3.32
C PRO A 342 7.54 6.98 1.97
N GLN A 343 6.36 7.54 1.80
CA GLN A 343 6.05 8.39 0.65
C GLN A 343 6.79 9.73 0.76
N ALA A 344 7.16 10.31 -0.38
CA ALA A 344 7.79 11.62 -0.44
C ALA A 344 6.82 12.74 -0.01
N GLY A 345 7.34 13.77 0.65
CA GLY A 345 6.56 14.94 1.04
C GLY A 345 6.26 15.04 2.55
N PRO A 346 5.47 16.06 2.96
CA PRO A 346 5.10 16.24 4.36
C PRO A 346 4.17 15.11 4.83
N ASN A 347 4.33 14.63 6.07
CA ASN A 347 3.42 13.63 6.63
C ASN A 347 2.00 14.22 6.87
N TYR A 348 1.03 13.34 7.10
CA TYR A 348 -0.38 13.72 7.30
C TYR A 348 -0.58 14.76 8.41
N ARG A 349 0.11 14.62 9.54
CA ARG A 349 0.06 15.58 10.64
C ARG A 349 0.55 16.97 10.22
N ALA A 350 1.68 17.05 9.51
CA ALA A 350 2.22 18.32 9.02
C ALA A 350 1.24 18.99 8.02
N MET A 351 0.59 18.22 7.18
CA MET A 351 -0.46 18.71 6.27
C MET A 351 -1.67 19.24 7.05
N THR A 352 -2.11 18.53 8.10
CA THR A 352 -3.21 18.96 8.96
C THR A 352 -2.89 20.26 9.68
N VAL A 353 -1.68 20.41 10.23
CA VAL A 353 -1.21 21.65 10.85
C VAL A 353 -1.20 22.80 9.85
N ALA A 354 -0.65 22.57 8.65
CA ALA A 354 -0.63 23.59 7.59
C ALA A 354 -2.06 23.99 7.16
N ALA A 355 -2.97 23.04 7.02
CA ALA A 355 -4.38 23.30 6.72
C ALA A 355 -5.06 24.12 7.82
N THR A 356 -4.75 23.85 9.09
CA THR A 356 -5.27 24.62 10.24
C THR A 356 -4.83 26.08 10.19
N LEU A 357 -3.54 26.31 9.96
CA LEU A 357 -2.97 27.66 9.85
C LEU A 357 -3.51 28.45 8.65
N ALA A 358 -3.80 27.73 7.57
CA ALA A 358 -4.33 28.31 6.34
C ALA A 358 -5.85 28.52 6.36
N MET A 359 -6.56 28.03 7.39
CA MET A 359 -8.02 28.11 7.47
C MET A 359 -8.49 29.55 7.70
N GLN A 360 -9.39 30.00 6.85
CA GLN A 360 -9.98 31.34 6.84
C GLN A 360 -11.51 31.27 7.02
N SER A 361 -12.11 32.41 7.28
CA SER A 361 -13.57 32.55 7.32
C SER A 361 -14.20 32.06 5.99
N PRO A 362 -15.40 31.47 6.03
CA PRO A 362 -16.03 30.91 4.85
C PRO A 362 -16.36 31.99 3.84
N LEU A 363 -16.28 31.65 2.57
CA LEU A 363 -16.89 32.44 1.50
C LEU A 363 -18.42 32.34 1.57
N ALA A 364 -19.11 33.33 1.01
CA ALA A 364 -20.58 33.27 0.89
C ALA A 364 -21.02 31.96 0.22
N PRO A 365 -22.12 31.33 0.72
CA PRO A 365 -22.63 30.11 0.11
C PRO A 365 -22.96 30.31 -1.37
N VAL A 366 -22.70 29.28 -2.17
CA VAL A 366 -23.12 29.25 -3.58
C VAL A 366 -24.54 28.68 -3.64
N SER A 367 -25.41 29.32 -4.46
CA SER A 367 -26.78 28.84 -4.68
C SER A 367 -26.74 27.39 -5.22
N VAL A 368 -27.53 26.51 -4.59
CA VAL A 368 -27.64 25.11 -4.94
C VAL A 368 -28.55 24.96 -6.18
N GLU A 369 -28.19 24.10 -7.10
CA GLU A 369 -29.02 23.75 -8.26
C GLU A 369 -30.26 22.95 -7.80
N PRO A 370 -31.47 23.30 -8.24
CA PRO A 370 -32.70 22.68 -7.73
C PRO A 370 -32.84 21.17 -7.97
N ASN A 371 -32.10 20.66 -8.98
CA ASN A 371 -32.22 19.26 -9.43
C ASN A 371 -31.15 18.33 -8.81
N LEU A 372 -30.28 18.86 -7.96
CA LEU A 372 -29.28 18.02 -7.28
C LEU A 372 -29.84 17.38 -5.99
N PRO A 373 -29.32 16.22 -5.58
CA PRO A 373 -29.71 15.60 -4.32
C PRO A 373 -29.49 16.51 -3.11
N ARG A 374 -30.22 16.20 -2.01
CA ARG A 374 -30.06 16.87 -0.72
C ARG A 374 -28.59 16.74 -0.24
N ASP A 375 -28.08 17.77 0.45
CA ASP A 375 -26.74 17.76 1.02
C ASP A 375 -26.49 16.50 1.87
N PRO A 376 -25.30 15.86 1.73
CA PRO A 376 -24.96 14.64 2.43
C PRO A 376 -24.95 14.78 3.95
N VAL A 377 -24.95 13.63 4.62
CA VAL A 377 -24.53 13.48 6.01
C VAL A 377 -23.07 13.05 6.00
N PHE A 378 -22.20 13.73 6.74
CA PHE A 378 -20.80 13.32 6.90
C PHE A 378 -20.57 12.76 8.30
N ILE A 379 -20.20 11.47 8.39
CA ILE A 379 -19.79 10.84 9.65
C ILE A 379 -18.27 10.98 9.76
N VAL A 380 -17.83 11.74 10.75
CA VAL A 380 -16.42 12.12 10.96
C VAL A 380 -15.97 11.84 12.39
N GLY A 381 -14.66 11.81 12.62
CA GLY A 381 -14.10 11.59 13.95
C GLY A 381 -12.65 11.14 13.88
N SER A 382 -12.07 10.74 15.01
CA SER A 382 -10.80 10.01 14.97
C SER A 382 -11.03 8.62 14.36
N PRO A 383 -10.11 8.06 13.59
CA PRO A 383 -10.16 6.63 13.29
C PRO A 383 -10.34 5.84 14.59
N ARG A 384 -11.05 4.72 14.53
CA ARG A 384 -11.33 3.84 15.70
C ARG A 384 -12.21 4.46 16.80
N SER A 385 -12.90 5.57 16.54
CA SER A 385 -13.85 6.17 17.49
C SER A 385 -15.24 5.54 17.47
N GLY A 386 -15.52 4.55 16.62
CA GLY A 386 -16.84 3.90 16.50
C GLY A 386 -17.65 4.34 15.29
N THR A 387 -17.05 5.08 14.36
CA THR A 387 -17.70 5.53 13.11
C THR A 387 -18.26 4.38 12.28
N THR A 388 -17.57 3.21 12.25
CA THR A 388 -18.03 2.03 11.50
C THR A 388 -19.20 1.31 12.21
N LEU A 389 -19.32 1.38 13.53
CA LEU A 389 -20.53 0.91 14.22
C LEU A 389 -21.73 1.78 13.83
N LEU A 390 -21.56 3.09 13.88
CA LEU A 390 -22.64 4.05 13.61
C LEU A 390 -23.11 3.96 12.15
N ASP A 391 -22.20 3.91 11.18
CA ASP A 391 -22.59 3.81 9.77
C ASP A 391 -23.31 2.48 9.46
N THR A 392 -22.91 1.37 10.12
CA THR A 392 -23.57 0.07 10.02
C THR A 392 -25.02 0.14 10.53
N LEU A 393 -25.24 0.77 11.68
CA LEU A 393 -26.59 0.96 12.22
C LEU A 393 -27.48 1.78 11.26
N LEU A 394 -26.92 2.81 10.63
CA LEU A 394 -27.64 3.67 9.67
C LEU A 394 -27.97 2.96 8.35
N THR A 395 -27.32 1.84 8.00
CA THR A 395 -27.73 1.05 6.81
C THR A 395 -29.15 0.47 6.92
N ALA A 396 -29.68 0.34 8.15
CA ALA A 396 -31.06 -0.08 8.39
C ALA A 396 -32.10 0.98 8.00
N MET A 397 -31.67 2.21 7.67
CA MET A 397 -32.57 3.31 7.29
C MET A 397 -32.76 3.37 5.78
N PRO A 398 -33.93 3.07 5.23
CA PRO A 398 -34.18 3.01 3.78
C PRO A 398 -34.04 4.38 3.09
N GLU A 399 -34.13 5.47 3.84
CA GLU A 399 -34.00 6.85 3.36
C GLU A 399 -32.52 7.24 3.14
N LEU A 400 -31.57 6.41 3.61
CA LEU A 400 -30.15 6.68 3.57
C LEU A 400 -29.42 5.74 2.60
N GLN A 401 -28.39 6.26 1.95
CA GLN A 401 -27.40 5.50 1.19
C GLN A 401 -26.04 5.70 1.86
N VAL A 402 -25.53 4.67 2.51
CA VAL A 402 -24.27 4.73 3.28
C VAL A 402 -23.10 4.36 2.39
N PHE A 403 -22.09 5.24 2.35
CA PHE A 403 -20.80 5.03 1.68
C PHE A 403 -19.70 4.93 2.74
N GLU A 404 -19.10 3.76 2.84
CA GLU A 404 -17.98 3.52 3.74
C GLU A 404 -16.66 3.81 3.07
N GLU A 405 -15.95 4.84 3.55
CA GLU A 405 -14.58 5.21 3.18
C GLU A 405 -14.33 5.22 1.65
N GLN A 406 -15.30 5.77 0.92
CA GLN A 406 -15.18 5.95 -0.52
C GLN A 406 -14.46 7.27 -0.84
N PRO A 407 -13.59 7.31 -1.87
CA PRO A 407 -12.73 8.46 -2.15
C PRO A 407 -13.44 9.60 -2.90
N MET A 408 -14.75 9.79 -2.74
CA MET A 408 -15.53 10.78 -3.50
C MET A 408 -15.02 12.20 -3.31
N LEU A 409 -14.92 12.65 -2.05
CA LEU A 409 -14.45 14.00 -1.74
C LEU A 409 -12.99 14.20 -2.15
N ALA A 410 -12.11 13.22 -1.91
CA ALA A 410 -10.69 13.30 -2.29
C ALA A 410 -10.51 13.40 -3.82
N ARG A 411 -11.31 12.67 -4.61
CA ARG A 411 -11.31 12.78 -6.08
C ARG A 411 -11.76 14.17 -6.53
N VAL A 412 -12.82 14.70 -5.92
CA VAL A 412 -13.29 16.05 -6.22
C VAL A 412 -12.23 17.09 -5.89
N GLU A 413 -11.56 17.00 -4.74
CA GLU A 413 -10.48 17.91 -4.37
C GLU A 413 -9.30 17.82 -5.35
N GLY A 414 -8.97 16.63 -5.83
CA GLY A 414 -7.93 16.42 -6.84
C GLY A 414 -8.28 17.04 -8.21
N GLU A 415 -9.54 16.89 -8.66
CA GLU A 415 -10.03 17.47 -9.92
C GLU A 415 -10.26 18.99 -9.83
N PHE A 416 -10.61 19.48 -8.65
CA PHE A 416 -10.94 20.89 -8.37
C PHE A 416 -10.10 21.43 -7.19
N PRO A 417 -8.83 21.69 -7.34
CA PRO A 417 -8.00 22.24 -6.26
C PRO A 417 -8.51 23.61 -5.81
N ASP A 418 -8.24 23.96 -4.54
CA ASP A 418 -8.58 25.24 -3.90
C ASP A 418 -10.08 25.55 -3.75
N LEU A 419 -10.94 24.51 -3.71
CA LEU A 419 -12.39 24.67 -3.57
C LEU A 419 -12.82 25.55 -2.40
N ALA A 420 -12.15 25.43 -1.26
CA ALA A 420 -12.47 26.23 -0.07
C ALA A 420 -12.22 27.73 -0.26
N ARG A 421 -11.43 28.14 -1.27
CA ARG A 421 -10.98 29.53 -1.51
C ARG A 421 -11.44 30.13 -2.82
N THR A 422 -12.00 29.35 -3.73
CA THR A 422 -12.44 29.82 -5.04
C THR A 422 -13.63 30.77 -4.93
N PHE A 423 -13.59 31.90 -5.65
CA PHE A 423 -14.73 32.81 -5.81
C PHE A 423 -15.62 32.47 -7.00
N ASP A 424 -15.27 31.45 -7.79
CA ASP A 424 -16.02 31.01 -8.95
C ASP A 424 -17.19 30.08 -8.55
N PRO A 425 -18.46 30.54 -8.61
CA PRO A 425 -19.63 29.72 -8.26
C PRO A 425 -19.83 28.54 -9.23
N GLU A 426 -19.48 28.69 -10.51
CA GLU A 426 -19.65 27.60 -11.49
C GLU A 426 -18.69 26.44 -11.20
N ARG A 427 -17.47 26.75 -10.79
CA ARG A 427 -16.50 25.77 -10.36
C ARG A 427 -16.98 24.96 -9.14
N VAL A 428 -17.59 25.63 -8.17
CA VAL A 428 -18.19 24.99 -6.99
C VAL A 428 -19.37 24.10 -7.39
N ARG A 429 -20.26 24.59 -8.29
CA ARG A 429 -21.37 23.78 -8.79
C ARG A 429 -20.90 22.56 -9.58
N ALA A 430 -19.89 22.72 -10.43
CA ALA A 430 -19.30 21.61 -11.16
C ALA A 430 -18.69 20.55 -10.22
N ALA A 431 -17.94 20.96 -9.19
CA ALA A 431 -17.37 20.07 -8.19
C ALA A 431 -18.48 19.33 -7.39
N ARG A 432 -19.57 20.03 -7.05
CA ARG A 432 -20.73 19.43 -6.38
C ARG A 432 -21.42 18.38 -7.27
N ARG A 433 -21.67 18.66 -8.55
CA ARG A 433 -22.20 17.66 -9.50
C ARG A 433 -21.27 16.45 -9.58
N ARG A 434 -19.98 16.69 -9.70
CA ARG A 434 -18.96 15.63 -9.79
C ARG A 434 -18.99 14.70 -8.58
N TYR A 435 -19.18 15.22 -7.37
CA TYR A 435 -19.33 14.39 -6.18
C TYR A 435 -20.51 13.41 -6.28
N PHE A 436 -21.69 13.87 -6.73
CA PHE A 436 -22.85 13.00 -6.90
C PHE A 436 -22.68 12.00 -8.05
N GLU A 437 -22.04 12.39 -9.15
CA GLU A 437 -21.68 11.47 -10.25
C GLU A 437 -20.77 10.35 -9.76
N LEU A 438 -19.79 10.65 -8.91
CA LEU A 438 -18.91 9.65 -8.31
C LEU A 438 -19.67 8.70 -7.39
N ALA A 439 -20.63 9.20 -6.61
CA ALA A 439 -21.48 8.37 -5.76
C ALA A 439 -22.35 7.41 -6.60
N GLU A 440 -22.98 7.91 -7.68
CA GLU A 440 -23.77 7.09 -8.61
C GLU A 440 -22.93 6.03 -9.33
N ALA A 441 -21.69 6.35 -9.68
CA ALA A 441 -20.78 5.40 -10.32
C ALA A 441 -20.36 4.24 -9.40
N ILE A 442 -20.39 4.43 -8.08
CA ILE A 442 -20.02 3.40 -7.09
C ILE A 442 -21.16 2.43 -6.83
N GLU A 443 -22.38 2.94 -6.62
CA GLU A 443 -23.52 2.15 -6.11
C GLU A 443 -24.69 2.07 -7.12
N GLY A 444 -24.55 2.64 -8.31
CA GLY A 444 -25.65 2.85 -9.23
C GLY A 444 -26.55 4.00 -8.77
N GLN A 445 -27.77 4.11 -9.32
CA GLN A 445 -28.66 5.21 -8.94
C GLN A 445 -28.92 5.22 -7.43
N THR A 446 -28.61 6.33 -6.79
CA THR A 446 -28.88 6.57 -5.35
C THR A 446 -30.38 6.62 -5.03
N SER A 447 -31.23 6.51 -6.04
CA SER A 447 -32.70 6.38 -5.96
C SER A 447 -33.40 7.44 -5.09
N GLY A 448 -32.85 8.67 -5.01
CA GLY A 448 -33.36 9.74 -4.17
C GLY A 448 -33.02 9.61 -2.67
N ARG A 449 -32.27 8.59 -2.27
CA ARG A 449 -31.82 8.45 -0.88
C ARG A 449 -30.75 9.51 -0.55
N ARG A 450 -30.77 9.95 0.72
CA ARG A 450 -29.74 10.90 1.19
C ARG A 450 -28.41 10.16 1.41
N ILE A 451 -27.33 10.70 0.85
CA ILE A 451 -25.98 10.14 1.02
C ILE A 451 -25.51 10.31 2.47
N VAL A 452 -24.96 9.24 3.03
CA VAL A 452 -24.15 9.25 4.26
C VAL A 452 -22.72 8.90 3.84
N ASP A 453 -21.83 9.87 3.90
CA ASP A 453 -20.39 9.72 3.58
C ASP A 453 -19.63 9.51 4.89
N LYS A 454 -19.24 8.25 5.17
CA LYS A 454 -18.46 7.92 6.34
C LYS A 454 -16.97 7.83 5.99
N MET A 455 -16.25 8.86 6.36
CA MET A 455 -14.79 8.91 6.31
C MET A 455 -14.29 9.68 7.55
N PRO A 456 -13.73 8.99 8.55
CA PRO A 456 -13.27 9.65 9.79
C PRO A 456 -12.38 10.86 9.52
N LEU A 457 -11.45 10.75 8.57
CA LEU A 457 -10.49 11.80 8.23
C LEU A 457 -11.10 13.04 7.56
N HIS A 458 -12.35 12.98 7.09
CA HIS A 458 -13.08 14.18 6.63
C HIS A 458 -13.20 15.26 7.72
N LEU A 459 -12.89 14.91 8.98
CA LEU A 459 -12.79 15.88 10.08
C LEU A 459 -11.87 17.07 9.77
N THR A 460 -10.84 16.86 8.95
CA THR A 460 -9.89 17.91 8.54
C THR A 460 -10.28 18.62 7.22
N HIS A 461 -11.36 18.22 6.57
CA HIS A 461 -11.84 18.73 5.28
C HIS A 461 -13.06 19.67 5.39
N MET A 462 -13.41 20.13 6.59
CA MET A 462 -14.60 20.95 6.84
C MET A 462 -14.74 22.19 5.96
N PRO A 463 -13.66 22.92 5.61
CA PRO A 463 -13.78 24.07 4.70
C PRO A 463 -14.31 23.71 3.32
N VAL A 464 -13.88 22.57 2.77
CA VAL A 464 -14.36 22.09 1.46
C VAL A 464 -15.78 21.55 1.56
N ILE A 465 -16.08 20.76 2.59
CA ILE A 465 -17.44 20.24 2.85
C ILE A 465 -18.43 21.41 2.98
N GLN A 466 -18.13 22.40 3.81
CA GLN A 466 -18.98 23.59 3.99
C GLN A 466 -19.16 24.36 2.68
N ARG A 467 -18.12 24.41 1.84
CA ARG A 467 -18.17 25.10 0.55
C ARG A 467 -19.08 24.39 -0.46
N LEU A 468 -18.92 23.07 -0.54
CA LEU A 468 -19.72 22.24 -1.46
C LEU A 468 -21.15 22.03 -0.96
N PHE A 469 -21.34 21.84 0.34
CA PHE A 469 -22.57 21.36 0.96
C PHE A 469 -22.92 22.22 2.19
N PRO A 470 -23.41 23.46 1.98
CA PRO A 470 -23.69 24.38 3.08
C PRO A 470 -24.72 23.88 4.10
N ALA A 471 -25.64 22.98 3.68
CA ALA A 471 -26.65 22.36 4.52
C ALA A 471 -26.31 20.90 4.91
N ALA A 472 -25.03 20.51 4.80
CA ALA A 472 -24.59 19.20 5.24
C ALA A 472 -24.81 18.99 6.74
N ALA A 473 -25.26 17.80 7.12
CA ALA A 473 -25.32 17.38 8.51
C ALA A 473 -23.98 16.70 8.86
N ILE A 474 -23.29 17.23 9.88
CA ILE A 474 -22.04 16.64 10.37
C ILE A 474 -22.34 15.82 11.61
N VAL A 475 -21.95 14.54 11.61
CA VAL A 475 -22.05 13.66 12.76
C VAL A 475 -20.63 13.38 13.25
N LEU A 476 -20.26 14.03 14.36
CA LEU A 476 -18.97 13.83 15.01
C LEU A 476 -19.06 12.65 15.97
N VAL A 477 -18.29 11.60 15.69
CA VAL A 477 -18.18 10.46 16.61
C VAL A 477 -16.95 10.66 17.48
N GLU A 478 -17.19 10.82 18.77
CA GLU A 478 -16.17 11.02 19.79
C GLU A 478 -15.96 9.74 20.60
N ARG A 479 -14.75 9.55 21.05
CA ARG A 479 -14.33 8.50 21.98
C ARG A 479 -13.27 9.06 22.92
N HIS A 480 -13.13 8.45 24.11
CA HIS A 480 -12.06 8.84 25.04
C HIS A 480 -10.70 8.96 24.30
N PRO A 481 -10.00 10.10 24.37
CA PRO A 481 -8.78 10.35 23.59
C PRO A 481 -7.74 9.24 23.69
N CYS A 482 -7.48 8.76 24.90
CA CYS A 482 -6.52 7.66 25.13
C CYS A 482 -6.98 6.34 24.48
N ASP A 483 -8.27 6.00 24.55
CA ASP A 483 -8.81 4.81 23.90
C ASP A 483 -8.75 4.91 22.37
N ALA A 484 -9.02 6.10 21.81
CA ALA A 484 -8.95 6.33 20.37
C ALA A 484 -7.51 6.19 19.84
N VAL A 485 -6.55 6.87 20.49
CA VAL A 485 -5.12 6.83 20.13
C VAL A 485 -4.56 5.41 20.28
N LEU A 486 -4.81 4.76 21.42
CA LEU A 486 -4.39 3.39 21.67
C LEU A 486 -4.99 2.41 20.65
N SER A 487 -6.29 2.54 20.35
CA SER A 487 -6.96 1.67 19.38
C SER A 487 -6.45 1.87 17.95
N CYS A 488 -5.98 3.07 17.60
CA CYS A 488 -5.30 3.31 16.32
C CYS A 488 -3.93 2.62 16.30
N PHE A 489 -3.13 2.76 17.36
CA PHE A 489 -1.82 2.12 17.47
C PHE A 489 -1.89 0.58 17.41
N MET A 490 -2.93 -0.01 18.00
CA MET A 490 -3.19 -1.45 18.01
C MET A 490 -3.75 -1.99 16.69
N ALA A 491 -4.16 -1.13 15.75
CA ALA A 491 -4.80 -1.55 14.53
C ALA A 491 -3.78 -1.89 13.44
N ASN A 492 -3.93 -3.06 12.83
CA ASN A 492 -3.20 -3.40 11.62
C ASN A 492 -3.84 -2.69 10.41
N PHE A 493 -3.42 -1.45 10.18
CA PHE A 493 -3.89 -0.67 9.05
C PHE A 493 -3.16 -1.04 7.76
N MET A 494 -3.89 -1.04 6.64
CA MET A 494 -3.26 -0.88 5.33
C MET A 494 -2.64 0.52 5.28
N LEU A 495 -1.30 0.59 5.20
CA LEU A 495 -0.59 1.85 5.31
C LEU A 495 -0.79 2.71 4.07
N ASN A 496 -1.39 3.85 4.28
CA ASN A 496 -1.39 4.99 3.38
C ASN A 496 -0.74 6.20 4.07
N HIS A 497 -0.75 7.35 3.42
CA HIS A 497 -0.13 8.57 3.96
C HIS A 497 -0.65 8.96 5.36
N ALA A 498 -1.95 8.81 5.62
CA ALA A 498 -2.55 9.14 6.91
C ALA A 498 -2.32 8.03 7.95
N MET A 499 -2.52 6.75 7.58
CA MET A 499 -2.44 5.62 8.52
C MET A 499 -1.04 5.41 9.07
N ARG A 500 0.02 5.81 8.35
CA ARG A 500 1.39 5.81 8.87
C ARG A 500 1.54 6.63 10.17
N SER A 501 0.74 7.67 10.35
CA SER A 501 0.78 8.50 11.56
C SER A 501 0.34 7.76 12.82
N TYR A 502 -0.29 6.60 12.68
CA TYR A 502 -0.79 5.81 13.81
C TYR A 502 0.09 4.59 14.16
N THR A 503 1.19 4.36 13.42
CA THR A 503 2.10 3.24 13.68
C THR A 503 3.07 3.46 14.85
N ARG A 504 3.16 4.69 15.36
CA ARG A 504 3.94 5.06 16.54
C ARG A 504 3.05 5.80 17.50
N LEU A 505 3.09 5.43 18.78
CA LEU A 505 2.20 6.00 19.78
C LEU A 505 2.34 7.53 19.93
N ASP A 506 3.58 8.03 19.92
CA ASP A 506 3.87 9.46 20.03
C ASP A 506 3.35 10.25 18.83
N GLU A 507 3.50 9.72 17.61
CA GLU A 507 2.98 10.36 16.40
C GLU A 507 1.45 10.24 16.32
N ALA A 508 0.87 9.14 16.77
CA ALA A 508 -0.58 8.97 16.86
C ALA A 508 -1.23 10.01 17.78
N ALA A 509 -0.64 10.25 18.97
CA ALA A 509 -1.11 11.26 19.90
C ALA A 509 -0.98 12.68 19.33
N ARG A 510 0.15 13.01 18.70
CA ARG A 510 0.35 14.31 18.04
C ARG A 510 -0.59 14.51 16.84
N THR A 511 -0.90 13.43 16.12
CA THR A 511 -1.85 13.47 15.01
C THR A 511 -3.27 13.69 15.52
N TYR A 512 -3.64 13.05 16.63
CA TYR A 512 -4.90 13.29 17.32
C TYR A 512 -5.03 14.77 17.72
N ASP A 513 -4.03 15.34 18.40
CA ASP A 513 -3.99 16.75 18.80
C ASP A 513 -4.12 17.68 17.59
N ALA A 514 -3.35 17.47 16.52
CA ALA A 514 -3.42 18.29 15.32
C ALA A 514 -4.81 18.21 14.64
N THR A 515 -5.41 17.02 14.59
CA THR A 515 -6.72 16.79 13.97
C THR A 515 -7.83 17.49 14.75
N PHE A 516 -7.84 17.37 16.08
CA PHE A 516 -8.85 18.04 16.90
C PHE A 516 -8.61 19.55 17.05
N THR A 517 -7.37 20.01 16.95
CA THR A 517 -7.06 21.45 16.82
C THR A 517 -7.63 22.01 15.51
N ASN A 518 -7.47 21.29 14.39
CA ASN A 518 -8.07 21.64 13.11
C ASN A 518 -9.59 21.71 13.20
N TRP A 519 -10.21 20.70 13.80
CA TRP A 519 -11.65 20.64 14.06
C TRP A 519 -12.12 21.82 14.93
N GLY A 520 -11.43 22.13 16.03
CA GLY A 520 -11.75 23.27 16.88
C GLY A 520 -11.74 24.58 16.09
N ARG A 521 -10.72 24.78 15.25
CA ARG A 521 -10.62 25.95 14.37
C ARG A 521 -11.76 25.99 13.34
N ALA A 522 -12.13 24.85 12.77
CA ALA A 522 -13.28 24.77 11.85
C ALA A 522 -14.60 25.14 12.56
N ARG A 523 -14.81 24.69 13.78
CA ARG A 523 -16.00 25.02 14.59
C ARG A 523 -16.11 26.51 14.94
N GLU A 524 -14.98 27.18 15.13
CA GLU A 524 -14.94 28.62 15.39
C GLU A 524 -15.28 29.45 14.15
N LEU A 525 -14.80 29.01 12.99
CA LEU A 525 -14.88 29.81 11.77
C LEU A 525 -16.08 29.48 10.88
N LEU A 526 -16.55 28.23 10.87
CA LEU A 526 -17.52 27.74 9.89
C LEU A 526 -18.90 27.50 10.54
N PRO A 527 -20.01 27.86 9.86
CA PRO A 527 -21.37 27.65 10.37
C PRO A 527 -21.81 26.19 10.20
N LEU A 528 -21.11 25.26 10.86
CA LEU A 528 -21.35 23.81 10.74
C LEU A 528 -22.56 23.38 11.58
N SER A 529 -23.51 22.62 10.98
CA SER A 529 -24.52 21.87 11.70
C SER A 529 -23.94 20.56 12.20
N VAL A 530 -23.80 20.40 13.52
CA VAL A 530 -23.08 19.25 14.11
C VAL A 530 -23.89 18.56 15.18
N HIS A 531 -24.03 17.24 15.05
CA HIS A 531 -24.49 16.34 16.11
C HIS A 531 -23.29 15.53 16.65
N ARG A 532 -23.20 15.40 17.97
CA ARG A 532 -22.11 14.67 18.64
C ARG A 532 -22.65 13.33 19.13
N VAL A 533 -21.98 12.23 18.74
CA VAL A 533 -22.23 10.88 19.22
C VAL A 533 -21.02 10.43 20.02
N ARG A 534 -21.19 10.07 21.29
CA ARG A 534 -20.14 9.50 22.12
C ARG A 534 -20.17 7.98 22.05
N TYR A 535 -19.06 7.37 21.68
CA TYR A 535 -18.94 5.92 21.55
C TYR A 535 -19.36 5.19 22.82
N GLU A 536 -18.91 5.66 23.99
CA GLU A 536 -19.21 5.08 25.29
C GLU A 536 -20.71 5.11 25.60
N ARG A 537 -21.40 6.18 25.20
CA ARG A 537 -22.86 6.30 25.34
C ARG A 537 -23.59 5.45 24.31
N LEU A 538 -23.09 5.44 23.06
CA LEU A 538 -23.68 4.64 21.99
C LEU A 538 -23.71 3.14 22.34
N VAL A 539 -22.66 2.61 22.99
CA VAL A 539 -22.63 1.20 23.40
C VAL A 539 -23.35 0.92 24.71
N ALA A 540 -23.59 1.94 25.55
CA ALA A 540 -24.30 1.82 26.83
C ALA A 540 -25.81 2.05 26.66
N ASP A 541 -26.23 2.98 25.84
CA ASP A 541 -27.64 3.37 25.55
C ASP A 541 -27.83 3.59 24.04
N LEU A 542 -27.83 2.48 23.30
CA LEU A 542 -27.96 2.49 21.84
C LEU A 542 -29.26 3.19 21.40
N GLU A 543 -30.38 2.91 22.06
CA GLU A 543 -31.67 3.47 21.68
C GLU A 543 -31.71 4.99 21.88
N GLY A 544 -31.26 5.49 23.05
CA GLY A 544 -31.21 6.92 23.33
C GLY A 544 -30.36 7.71 22.36
N GLU A 545 -29.14 7.23 22.08
CA GLU A 545 -28.24 7.90 21.12
C GLU A 545 -28.77 7.85 19.68
N MET A 546 -29.35 6.72 19.24
CA MET A 546 -29.90 6.60 17.88
C MET A 546 -31.16 7.44 17.71
N ARG A 547 -32.06 7.56 18.74
CA ARG A 547 -33.23 8.46 18.69
C ARG A 547 -32.78 9.91 18.48
N ALA A 548 -31.83 10.39 19.27
CA ALA A 548 -31.31 11.74 19.16
C ALA A 548 -30.65 12.01 17.79
N LEU A 549 -29.92 11.04 17.25
CA LEU A 549 -29.33 11.15 15.93
C LEU A 549 -30.38 11.20 14.81
N LEU A 550 -31.37 10.30 14.83
CA LEU A 550 -32.41 10.27 13.79
C LEU A 550 -33.26 11.54 13.83
N GLU A 551 -33.60 12.08 15.02
CA GLU A 551 -34.26 13.37 15.18
C GLU A 551 -33.42 14.51 14.56
N TYR A 552 -32.12 14.57 14.83
CA TYR A 552 -31.21 15.54 14.21
C TYR A 552 -31.18 15.43 12.68
N LEU A 553 -31.22 14.21 12.13
CA LEU A 553 -31.26 13.98 10.69
C LEU A 553 -32.64 14.23 10.05
N GLY A 554 -33.69 14.42 10.86
CA GLY A 554 -35.06 14.57 10.42
C GLY A 554 -35.66 13.28 9.88
N LEU A 555 -35.33 12.14 10.48
CA LEU A 555 -35.74 10.79 10.10
C LEU A 555 -36.70 10.22 11.16
N GLU A 556 -37.68 9.44 10.72
CA GLU A 556 -38.57 8.72 11.63
C GLU A 556 -37.84 7.58 12.35
N TRP A 557 -38.24 7.38 13.61
CA TRP A 557 -37.70 6.28 14.40
C TRP A 557 -38.09 4.91 13.83
N ARG A 558 -37.11 4.02 13.74
CA ARG A 558 -37.32 2.61 13.36
C ARG A 558 -36.50 1.72 14.30
N THR A 559 -37.13 0.67 14.83
CA THR A 559 -36.46 -0.28 15.73
C THR A 559 -35.38 -1.12 15.03
N SER A 560 -35.41 -1.22 13.69
CA SER A 560 -34.39 -1.92 12.89
C SER A 560 -32.97 -1.39 13.09
N VAL A 561 -32.81 -0.11 13.48
CA VAL A 561 -31.49 0.47 13.77
C VAL A 561 -30.83 -0.11 15.03
N LEU A 562 -31.56 -0.84 15.87
CA LEU A 562 -31.02 -1.47 17.08
C LEU A 562 -30.39 -2.84 16.80
N ASP A 563 -30.65 -3.45 15.64
CA ASP A 563 -30.12 -4.75 15.26
C ASP A 563 -28.83 -4.58 14.44
N ASN A 564 -27.74 -4.43 15.18
CA ASN A 564 -26.42 -4.29 14.54
C ASN A 564 -25.97 -5.57 13.81
N GLN A 565 -26.43 -6.76 14.23
CA GLN A 565 -26.06 -8.02 13.58
C GLN A 565 -26.78 -8.19 12.25
N ALA A 566 -28.10 -7.92 12.19
CA ALA A 566 -28.83 -7.93 10.93
C ALA A 566 -28.31 -6.86 9.97
N SER A 567 -28.01 -5.66 10.46
CA SER A 567 -27.42 -4.58 9.65
C SER A 567 -26.03 -4.96 9.10
N ALA A 568 -25.18 -5.60 9.91
CA ALA A 568 -23.87 -6.09 9.48
C ALA A 568 -24.00 -7.22 8.44
N ALA A 569 -24.93 -8.15 8.63
CA ALA A 569 -25.19 -9.24 7.68
C ALA A 569 -25.69 -8.72 6.32
N ALA A 570 -26.60 -7.74 6.34
CA ALA A 570 -27.13 -7.11 5.13
C ALA A 570 -26.08 -6.29 4.36
N ARG A 571 -25.07 -5.76 5.07
CA ARG A 571 -24.02 -4.92 4.50
C ARG A 571 -22.99 -5.73 3.70
N GLY A 572 -22.77 -7.02 4.03
CA GLY A 572 -21.72 -7.84 3.43
C GLY A 572 -20.32 -7.53 4.00
N ALA A 573 -19.30 -7.51 3.14
CA ALA A 573 -17.90 -7.34 3.57
C ALA A 573 -17.63 -5.93 4.12
N VAL A 574 -17.09 -5.86 5.33
CA VAL A 574 -16.61 -4.63 5.97
C VAL A 574 -15.15 -4.39 5.60
N ARG A 575 -14.85 -3.22 5.08
CA ARG A 575 -13.53 -2.87 4.51
C ARG A 575 -12.54 -2.27 5.51
N THR A 576 -12.97 -1.98 6.73
CA THR A 576 -12.11 -1.36 7.76
C THR A 576 -11.48 -2.39 8.68
N ALA A 577 -10.42 -1.99 9.41
CA ALA A 577 -9.78 -2.79 10.46
C ALA A 577 -10.74 -3.21 11.61
N SER A 578 -12.03 -2.84 11.52
CA SER A 578 -13.10 -3.20 12.47
C SER A 578 -13.91 -4.43 12.04
N TYR A 579 -13.59 -5.07 10.90
CA TYR A 579 -14.38 -6.18 10.33
C TYR A 579 -14.72 -7.30 11.33
N ALA A 580 -13.76 -7.66 12.16
CA ALA A 580 -13.93 -8.73 13.15
C ALA A 580 -14.86 -8.36 14.32
N GLN A 581 -15.25 -7.10 14.45
CA GLN A 581 -16.01 -6.56 15.58
C GLN A 581 -17.48 -6.30 15.26
N ILE A 582 -17.79 -6.00 13.99
CA ILE A 582 -19.09 -5.48 13.58
C ILE A 582 -20.23 -6.52 13.65
N GLY A 583 -19.95 -7.78 13.34
CA GLY A 583 -20.95 -8.87 13.43
C GLY A 583 -21.17 -9.43 14.84
N GLN A 584 -20.46 -8.91 15.86
CA GLN A 584 -20.62 -9.37 17.25
C GLN A 584 -21.69 -8.55 17.98
N PRO A 585 -22.33 -9.11 19.01
CA PRO A 585 -23.16 -8.32 19.93
C PRO A 585 -22.39 -7.10 20.46
N LEU A 586 -23.08 -5.99 20.68
CA LEU A 586 -22.46 -4.80 21.25
C LEU A 586 -21.76 -5.13 22.56
N TYR A 587 -20.53 -4.70 22.71
CA TYR A 587 -19.72 -4.96 23.89
C TYR A 587 -19.06 -3.68 24.40
N THR A 588 -18.94 -3.60 25.73
CA THR A 588 -18.37 -2.43 26.43
C THR A 588 -16.88 -2.55 26.71
N ARG A 589 -16.25 -3.71 26.43
CA ARG A 589 -14.84 -3.99 26.76
C ARG A 589 -13.81 -3.05 26.13
N ALA A 590 -14.23 -2.28 25.13
CA ALA A 590 -13.39 -1.29 24.47
C ALA A 590 -13.44 0.09 25.16
N VAL A 591 -14.34 0.27 26.12
CA VAL A 591 -14.47 1.48 26.95
C VAL A 591 -13.50 1.40 28.11
N GLY A 592 -12.68 2.43 28.28
CA GLY A 592 -11.68 2.48 29.35
C GLY A 592 -10.54 1.46 29.21
N ARG A 593 -10.37 0.88 28.02
CA ARG A 593 -9.28 -0.09 27.78
C ARG A 593 -7.91 0.52 28.04
N TRP A 594 -7.75 1.82 27.78
CA TRP A 594 -6.53 2.58 27.97
C TRP A 594 -6.00 2.53 29.43
N GLU A 595 -6.86 2.32 30.42
CA GLU A 595 -6.46 2.26 31.83
C GLU A 595 -5.48 1.11 32.10
N ARG A 596 -5.62 -0.02 31.40
CA ARG A 596 -4.69 -1.16 31.47
C ARG A 596 -3.33 -0.88 30.82
N TYR A 597 -3.27 0.16 30.00
CA TYR A 597 -2.07 0.60 29.28
C TYR A 597 -1.59 1.98 29.74
N ARG A 598 -1.98 2.38 30.96
CA ARG A 598 -1.65 3.71 31.51
C ARG A 598 -0.14 3.95 31.55
N GLU A 599 0.65 2.94 31.89
CA GLU A 599 2.11 3.03 31.94
C GLU A 599 2.71 3.26 30.56
N GLN A 600 2.26 2.52 29.57
CA GLN A 600 2.73 2.66 28.17
C GLN A 600 2.25 3.97 27.53
N LEU A 601 1.11 4.49 27.98
CA LEU A 601 0.57 5.78 27.52
C LEU A 601 1.18 6.98 28.26
N ALA A 602 1.86 6.78 29.38
CA ALA A 602 2.40 7.86 30.23
C ALA A 602 3.19 8.94 29.45
N PRO A 603 4.02 8.59 28.42
CA PRO A 603 4.75 9.60 27.65
C PRO A 603 3.86 10.53 26.82
N VAL A 604 2.62 10.13 26.51
CA VAL A 604 1.69 10.88 25.64
C VAL A 604 0.49 11.46 26.41
N LEU A 605 0.27 11.07 27.65
CA LEU A 605 -0.82 11.59 28.48
C LEU A 605 -0.84 13.12 28.57
N PRO A 606 0.28 13.85 28.80
CA PRO A 606 0.26 15.29 28.87
C PRO A 606 -0.26 15.99 27.62
N LEU A 607 -0.17 15.32 26.45
CA LEU A 607 -0.70 15.82 25.18
C LEU A 607 -2.20 15.55 25.04
N LEU A 608 -2.70 14.47 25.64
CA LEU A 608 -4.09 14.04 25.53
C LEU A 608 -4.99 14.59 26.66
N GLU A 609 -4.45 14.90 27.83
CA GLU A 609 -5.18 15.45 28.97
C GLU A 609 -6.03 16.69 28.63
N PRO A 610 -5.53 17.69 27.88
CA PRO A 610 -6.35 18.83 27.48
C PRO A 610 -7.58 18.44 26.64
N TRP A 611 -7.50 17.35 25.88
CA TRP A 611 -8.61 16.84 25.06
C TRP A 611 -9.59 16.02 25.90
N ILE A 612 -9.11 15.28 26.91
CA ILE A 612 -9.96 14.58 27.88
C ILE A 612 -10.90 15.59 28.55
N GLU A 613 -10.34 16.71 29.06
CA GLU A 613 -11.11 17.78 29.69
C GLU A 613 -12.07 18.48 28.72
N ARG A 614 -11.57 18.92 27.54
CA ARG A 614 -12.38 19.64 26.54
C ARG A 614 -13.54 18.84 25.98
N LEU A 615 -13.37 17.54 25.83
CA LEU A 615 -14.43 16.63 25.38
C LEU A 615 -15.35 16.18 26.54
N GLY A 616 -15.00 16.53 27.79
CA GLY A 616 -15.78 16.22 29.00
C GLY A 616 -15.75 14.76 29.39
N TYR A 617 -14.57 14.14 29.27
CA TYR A 617 -14.26 12.84 29.84
C TYR A 617 -13.59 13.01 31.22
N SER A 618 -13.61 11.96 32.04
CA SER A 618 -12.81 11.87 33.26
C SER A 618 -11.43 11.27 32.97
N GLY A 619 -10.39 11.83 33.54
CA GLY A 619 -9.00 11.36 33.39
C GLY A 619 -8.65 10.12 34.21
#